data_01dd367f3a7001d8babddd574e1ef51c
#
_entry.id   01dd367f3a7001d8babddd574e1ef51c
#
_cell.length_a   1.000
_cell.length_b   1.000
_cell.length_c   1.000
_cell.angle_alpha   90.00
_cell.angle_beta   90.00
_cell.angle_gamma   90.00
#
_symmetry.space_group_name_H-M   'P 1'
#
loop_
_entity.id
_entity.type
_entity.pdbx_description
1 polymer ?
#
loop_
_entity_poly.entity_id
_entity_poly.type
_entity_poly.pdbx_seq_one_letter_code
_entity_poly.pdbx_strand_id
1 'polypeptide(L)'
;MFKINYKKLLLKKNIEPITCLTAYSKPLAILIDGKVDLILIGDSLGTTLYGMKNTRTVTLEMMKNHGKAVVKNTSISMTIIDMPYNTYRNKKEALNNARNILNFTKADYIKIETDKKNIGIV
;
A
#
# COMPACT_ATOMS: atom_id res chain seq x y z
N MET A 1 13.98 -7.10 16.19
CA MET A 1 14.37 -6.78 14.80
C MET A 1 13.85 -5.37 14.48
N PHE A 2 14.69 -4.50 13.90
CA PHE A 2 14.29 -3.13 13.60
C PHE A 2 13.45 -3.09 12.32
N LYS A 3 12.41 -2.21 12.29
CA LYS A 3 11.59 -1.98 11.11
C LYS A 3 12.44 -1.66 9.88
N ILE A 4 12.11 -2.27 8.75
CA ILE A 4 12.70 -1.97 7.46
C ILE A 4 12.30 -0.53 7.08
N ASN A 5 13.23 0.21 6.52
CA ASN A 5 13.00 1.57 6.07
C ASN A 5 13.60 1.79 4.66
N TYR A 6 13.26 2.92 4.07
CA TYR A 6 13.72 3.31 2.74
C TYR A 6 15.25 3.16 2.54
N LYS A 7 16.08 3.55 3.54
CA LYS A 7 17.53 3.45 3.44
C LYS A 7 17.99 1.98 3.31
N LYS A 8 17.37 1.06 4.07
CA LYS A 8 17.66 -0.38 3.95
C LYS A 8 17.30 -0.93 2.57
N LEU A 9 16.18 -0.48 1.98
CA LEU A 9 15.81 -0.89 0.62
C LEU A 9 16.81 -0.38 -0.42
N LEU A 10 17.30 0.84 -0.28
CA LEU A 10 18.32 1.37 -1.19
C LEU A 10 19.64 0.55 -1.14
N LEU A 11 20.00 0.02 0.01
CA LEU A 11 21.21 -0.82 0.14
C LEU A 11 21.07 -2.15 -0.62
N LYS A 12 19.85 -2.64 -0.85
CA LYS A 12 19.60 -3.84 -1.65
C LYS A 12 19.72 -3.62 -3.16
N LYS A 13 19.60 -2.36 -3.61
CA LYS A 13 19.60 -2.04 -5.03
C LYS A 13 20.86 -2.59 -5.72
N ASN A 14 20.66 -3.36 -6.81
CA ASN A 14 21.70 -4.03 -7.59
C ASN A 14 22.50 -5.12 -6.83
N ILE A 15 22.10 -5.49 -5.62
CA ILE A 15 22.77 -6.52 -4.80
C ILE A 15 21.86 -7.73 -4.63
N GLU A 16 20.61 -7.50 -4.18
CA GLU A 16 19.64 -8.56 -3.94
C GLU A 16 18.21 -8.12 -4.29
N PRO A 17 17.30 -9.04 -4.60
CA PRO A 17 15.91 -8.72 -4.88
C PRO A 17 15.23 -8.07 -3.68
N ILE A 18 14.39 -7.05 -3.95
CA ILE A 18 13.45 -6.52 -2.98
C ILE A 18 12.16 -7.34 -3.10
N THR A 19 11.74 -7.96 -2.00
CA THR A 19 10.56 -8.81 -1.95
C THR A 19 9.33 -8.03 -1.50
N CYS A 20 8.21 -8.24 -2.22
CA CYS A 20 6.94 -7.62 -1.88
C CYS A 20 5.79 -8.64 -1.99
N LEU A 21 4.96 -8.75 -0.96
CA LEU A 21 3.74 -9.55 -0.98
C LEU A 21 2.54 -8.70 -0.58
N THR A 22 1.37 -9.07 -1.11
CA THR A 22 0.10 -8.44 -0.72
C THR A 22 -0.43 -9.02 0.59
N ALA A 23 -1.04 -8.16 1.42
CA ALA A 23 -1.84 -8.58 2.57
C ALA A 23 -3.07 -7.69 2.72
N TYR A 24 -4.20 -8.30 3.10
CA TYR A 24 -5.46 -7.60 3.25
C TYR A 24 -6.09 -7.79 4.64
N SER A 25 -5.45 -8.56 5.50
CA SER A 25 -5.99 -8.93 6.81
C SER A 25 -4.89 -9.11 7.86
N LYS A 26 -5.29 -9.04 9.14
CA LYS A 26 -4.39 -9.28 10.27
C LYS A 26 -3.65 -10.63 10.21
N PRO A 27 -4.31 -11.80 9.97
CA PRO A 27 -3.60 -13.07 9.96
C PRO A 27 -2.49 -13.13 8.92
N LEU A 28 -2.76 -12.61 7.72
CA LEU A 28 -1.78 -12.60 6.64
C LEU A 28 -0.64 -11.62 6.93
N ALA A 29 -0.94 -10.44 7.48
CA ALA A 29 0.09 -9.49 7.89
C ALA A 29 1.08 -10.11 8.88
N ILE A 30 0.57 -10.76 9.94
CA ILE A 30 1.41 -11.44 10.95
C ILE A 30 2.25 -12.56 10.30
N LEU A 31 1.66 -13.32 9.38
CA LEU A 31 2.34 -14.45 8.73
C LEU A 31 3.55 -14.03 7.92
N ILE A 32 3.48 -12.88 7.22
CA ILE A 32 4.52 -12.44 6.28
C ILE A 32 5.42 -11.32 6.82
N ASP A 33 5.06 -10.70 7.96
CA ASP A 33 5.88 -9.64 8.56
C ASP A 33 7.30 -10.13 8.89
N GLY A 34 8.29 -9.40 8.43
CA GLY A 34 9.70 -9.72 8.57
C GLY A 34 10.24 -10.81 7.64
N LYS A 35 9.37 -11.45 6.83
CA LYS A 35 9.78 -12.43 5.79
C LYS A 35 9.89 -11.77 4.41
N VAL A 36 9.33 -10.59 4.26
CA VAL A 36 9.39 -9.76 3.05
C VAL A 36 9.82 -8.35 3.40
N ASP A 37 10.36 -7.64 2.41
CA ASP A 37 10.75 -6.23 2.61
C ASP A 37 9.55 -5.32 2.68
N LEU A 38 8.55 -5.57 1.84
CA LEU A 38 7.36 -4.75 1.65
C LEU A 38 6.09 -5.58 1.78
N ILE A 39 5.08 -5.02 2.45
CA ILE A 39 3.72 -5.53 2.46
C ILE A 39 2.84 -4.50 1.72
N LEU A 40 2.25 -4.93 0.60
CA LEU A 40 1.35 -4.11 -0.19
C LEU A 40 -0.10 -4.36 0.22
N ILE A 41 -0.79 -3.34 0.63
CA ILE A 41 -2.24 -3.33 0.74
C ILE A 41 -2.77 -2.85 -0.63
N GLY A 42 -3.01 -3.80 -1.52
CA GLY A 42 -3.39 -3.53 -2.90
C GLY A 42 -4.91 -3.36 -3.08
N ASP A 43 -5.32 -2.55 -4.05
CA ASP A 43 -6.74 -2.45 -4.45
C ASP A 43 -7.28 -3.74 -5.06
N SER A 44 -6.39 -4.68 -5.43
CA SER A 44 -6.73 -6.07 -5.77
C SER A 44 -7.53 -6.80 -4.69
N LEU A 45 -7.64 -6.26 -3.47
CA LEU A 45 -8.58 -6.75 -2.46
C LEU A 45 -10.03 -6.79 -2.98
N GLY A 46 -10.38 -5.90 -3.90
CA GLY A 46 -11.71 -5.88 -4.51
C GLY A 46 -12.02 -7.18 -5.27
N THR A 47 -11.10 -7.64 -6.09
CA THR A 47 -11.27 -8.89 -6.83
C THR A 47 -11.04 -10.12 -5.95
N THR A 48 -10.09 -10.05 -5.03
CA THR A 48 -9.67 -11.20 -4.23
C THR A 48 -10.61 -11.51 -3.06
N LEU A 49 -11.09 -10.48 -2.36
CA LEU A 49 -11.93 -10.66 -1.16
C LEU A 49 -13.42 -10.39 -1.41
N TYR A 50 -13.73 -9.46 -2.30
CA TYR A 50 -15.11 -9.00 -2.52
C TYR A 50 -15.72 -9.56 -3.80
N GLY A 51 -15.00 -10.33 -4.61
CA GLY A 51 -15.50 -10.91 -5.86
C GLY A 51 -15.88 -9.88 -6.92
N MET A 52 -15.31 -8.66 -6.85
CA MET A 52 -15.54 -7.61 -7.84
C MET A 52 -14.94 -8.00 -9.19
N LYS A 53 -15.58 -7.59 -10.30
CA LYS A 53 -15.05 -7.85 -11.65
C LYS A 53 -13.70 -7.18 -11.92
N ASN A 54 -13.45 -6.06 -11.26
CA ASN A 54 -12.20 -5.29 -11.36
C ASN A 54 -12.05 -4.40 -10.11
N THR A 55 -10.93 -3.69 -10.01
CA THR A 55 -10.59 -2.84 -8.85
C THR A 55 -11.22 -1.44 -8.90
N ARG A 56 -11.91 -1.06 -9.99
CA ARG A 56 -12.40 0.32 -10.19
C ARG A 56 -13.48 0.75 -9.20
N THR A 57 -14.15 -0.19 -8.55
CA THR A 57 -15.20 0.07 -7.54
C THR A 57 -14.67 -0.01 -6.11
N VAL A 58 -13.39 -0.27 -5.92
CA VAL A 58 -12.74 -0.20 -4.61
C VAL A 58 -12.73 1.24 -4.11
N THR A 59 -13.15 1.43 -2.86
CA THR A 59 -13.27 2.76 -2.25
C THR A 59 -12.09 3.10 -1.34
N LEU A 60 -11.88 4.39 -1.09
CA LEU A 60 -10.91 4.85 -0.08
C LEU A 60 -11.19 4.25 1.30
N GLU A 61 -12.46 4.09 1.66
CA GLU A 61 -12.84 3.53 2.95
C GLU A 61 -12.45 2.06 3.08
N MET A 62 -12.63 1.27 2.03
CA MET A 62 -12.15 -0.12 2.00
C MET A 62 -10.63 -0.17 2.19
N MET A 63 -9.89 0.64 1.45
CA MET A 63 -8.43 0.71 1.57
C MET A 63 -7.98 1.12 2.97
N LYS A 64 -8.64 2.10 3.58
CA LYS A 64 -8.36 2.53 4.96
C LYS A 64 -8.58 1.41 5.97
N ASN A 65 -9.72 0.72 5.89
CA ASN A 65 -10.08 -0.32 6.86
C ASN A 65 -9.13 -1.52 6.78
N HIS A 66 -8.86 -2.03 5.58
CA HIS A 66 -7.88 -3.10 5.37
C HIS A 66 -6.46 -2.64 5.70
N GLY A 67 -6.10 -1.42 5.28
CA GLY A 67 -4.80 -0.82 5.58
C GLY A 67 -4.54 -0.74 7.08
N LYS A 68 -5.52 -0.24 7.85
CA LYS A 68 -5.40 -0.17 9.31
C LYS A 68 -5.22 -1.54 9.95
N ALA A 69 -5.96 -2.55 9.48
CA ALA A 69 -5.84 -3.93 10.00
C ALA A 69 -4.46 -4.54 9.73
N VAL A 70 -3.89 -4.30 8.55
CA VAL A 70 -2.55 -4.79 8.18
C VAL A 70 -1.47 -4.02 8.91
N VAL A 71 -1.48 -2.69 8.83
CA VAL A 71 -0.43 -1.84 9.41
C VAL A 71 -0.30 -2.03 10.91
N LYS A 72 -1.41 -2.11 11.64
CA LYS A 72 -1.41 -2.35 13.09
C LYS A 72 -0.72 -3.67 13.48
N ASN A 73 -0.63 -4.62 12.56
CA ASN A 73 -0.08 -5.96 12.80
C ASN A 73 1.22 -6.21 11.99
N THR A 74 1.88 -5.14 11.54
CA THR A 74 3.16 -5.17 10.84
C THR A 74 4.18 -4.35 11.63
N SER A 75 5.28 -4.97 12.03
CA SER A 75 6.30 -4.36 12.89
C SER A 75 7.67 -4.22 12.21
N ILE A 76 7.96 -5.06 11.22
CA ILE A 76 9.28 -5.22 10.61
C ILE A 76 9.26 -4.76 9.15
N SER A 77 8.37 -5.32 8.34
CA SER A 77 8.23 -4.99 6.92
C SER A 77 7.72 -3.56 6.73
N MET A 78 8.10 -2.92 5.63
CA MET A 78 7.48 -1.65 5.23
C MET A 78 6.09 -1.88 4.66
N THR A 79 5.18 -0.95 4.89
CA THR A 79 3.80 -1.03 4.42
C THR A 79 3.51 0.01 3.35
N ILE A 80 2.88 -0.41 2.26
CA ILE A 80 2.46 0.45 1.14
C ILE A 80 0.97 0.23 0.91
N ILE A 81 0.21 1.31 0.70
CA ILE A 81 -1.22 1.25 0.39
C ILE A 81 -1.49 1.84 -0.98
N ASP A 82 -2.26 1.13 -1.80
CA ASP A 82 -2.73 1.65 -3.07
C ASP A 82 -3.76 2.77 -2.86
N MET A 83 -3.66 3.79 -3.70
CA MET A 83 -4.74 4.73 -3.94
C MET A 83 -5.70 4.11 -4.96
N PRO A 84 -6.99 3.89 -4.61
CA PRO A 84 -7.92 3.28 -5.54
C PRO A 84 -8.18 4.16 -6.76
N TYR A 85 -8.61 3.52 -7.84
CA TYR A 85 -8.97 4.21 -9.09
C TYR A 85 -9.88 5.42 -8.84
N ASN A 86 -9.62 6.50 -9.57
CA ASN A 86 -10.41 7.75 -9.53
C ASN A 86 -10.36 8.53 -8.21
N THR A 87 -9.35 8.28 -7.36
CA THR A 87 -9.15 9.02 -6.09
C THR A 87 -7.95 9.96 -6.14
N TYR A 88 -7.34 10.16 -7.32
CA TYR A 88 -6.17 11.02 -7.56
C TYR A 88 -6.21 11.69 -8.95
N ARG A 89 -7.39 12.25 -9.33
CA ARG A 89 -7.61 12.88 -10.63
C ARG A 89 -6.80 14.15 -10.86
N ASN A 90 -6.35 14.78 -9.80
CA ASN A 90 -5.49 15.96 -9.83
C ASN A 90 -4.61 16.00 -8.56
N LYS A 91 -3.59 16.86 -8.58
CA LYS A 91 -2.61 17.01 -7.50
C LYS A 91 -3.23 17.25 -6.12
N LYS A 92 -4.21 18.15 -6.04
CA LYS A 92 -4.88 18.50 -4.78
C LYS A 92 -5.65 17.32 -4.20
N GLU A 93 -6.41 16.62 -5.05
CA GLU A 93 -7.17 15.43 -4.63
C GLU A 93 -6.22 14.29 -4.21
N ALA A 94 -5.19 14.01 -5.02
CA ALA A 94 -4.19 13.01 -4.71
C ALA A 94 -3.54 13.25 -3.35
N LEU A 95 -3.08 14.48 -3.10
CA LEU A 95 -2.43 14.85 -1.84
C LEU A 95 -3.38 14.73 -0.64
N ASN A 96 -4.63 15.20 -0.77
CA ASN A 96 -5.62 15.13 0.30
C ASN A 96 -5.98 13.68 0.64
N ASN A 97 -6.22 12.85 -0.36
CA ASN A 97 -6.57 11.45 -0.17
C ASN A 97 -5.39 10.64 0.36
N ALA A 98 -4.17 10.88 -0.14
CA ALA A 98 -2.95 10.27 0.39
C ALA A 98 -2.75 10.59 1.88
N ARG A 99 -2.88 11.87 2.26
CA ARG A 99 -2.81 12.30 3.67
C ARG A 99 -3.88 11.65 4.53
N ASN A 100 -5.11 11.55 4.02
CA ASN A 100 -6.22 10.90 4.73
C ASN A 100 -5.89 9.42 5.02
N ILE A 101 -5.44 8.68 4.01
CA ILE A 101 -5.05 7.26 4.17
C ILE A 101 -3.90 7.15 5.17
N LEU A 102 -2.80 7.88 4.98
CA LEU A 102 -1.61 7.79 5.84
C LEU A 102 -1.93 8.17 7.29
N ASN A 103 -2.69 9.24 7.49
CA ASN A 103 -3.08 9.67 8.84
C ASN A 103 -3.95 8.64 9.56
N PHE A 104 -4.83 7.96 8.84
CA PHE A 104 -5.74 6.98 9.41
C PHE A 104 -5.06 5.63 9.68
N THR A 105 -4.25 5.15 8.72
CA THR A 105 -3.66 3.80 8.76
C THR A 105 -2.29 3.76 9.41
N LYS A 106 -1.53 4.86 9.34
CA LYS A 106 -0.11 4.95 9.70
C LYS A 106 0.80 4.08 8.83
N ALA A 107 0.37 3.80 7.58
CA ALA A 107 1.23 3.16 6.58
C ALA A 107 2.46 4.02 6.27
N ASP A 108 3.53 3.36 5.79
CA ASP A 108 4.78 4.04 5.49
C ASP A 108 4.71 4.79 4.16
N TYR A 109 4.00 4.25 3.16
CA TYR A 109 3.94 4.78 1.80
C TYR A 109 2.58 4.60 1.14
N ILE A 110 2.36 5.41 0.11
CA ILE A 110 1.23 5.31 -0.83
C ILE A 110 1.77 4.85 -2.18
N LYS A 111 1.03 3.99 -2.88
CA LYS A 111 1.25 3.69 -4.29
C LYS A 111 0.16 4.37 -5.14
N ILE A 112 0.57 5.01 -6.21
CA ILE A 112 -0.30 5.62 -7.22
C ILE A 112 0.05 4.99 -8.57
N GLU A 113 -0.97 4.56 -9.31
CA GLU A 113 -0.81 4.11 -10.69
C GLU A 113 -1.08 5.28 -11.63
N THR A 114 -0.10 5.65 -12.43
CA THR A 114 -0.19 6.77 -13.35
C THR A 114 0.46 6.45 -14.70
N ASP A 115 0.04 7.15 -15.73
CA ASP A 115 0.63 7.12 -17.06
C ASP A 115 1.47 8.38 -17.33
N LYS A 116 2.13 8.43 -18.49
CA LYS A 116 2.96 9.59 -18.89
C LYS A 116 2.18 10.91 -18.94
N LYS A 117 0.87 10.88 -19.23
CA LYS A 117 0.05 12.09 -19.33
C LYS A 117 -0.28 12.66 -17.95
N ASN A 118 -0.36 11.80 -16.96
CA ASN A 118 -0.78 12.13 -15.60
C ASN A 118 0.36 12.16 -14.58
N ILE A 119 1.62 12.02 -15.04
CA ILE A 119 2.80 11.99 -14.13
C ILE A 119 2.94 13.26 -13.29
N GLY A 120 2.40 14.37 -13.75
CA GLY A 120 2.38 15.63 -12.98
C GLY A 120 1.50 15.59 -11.72
N ILE A 121 0.73 14.51 -11.49
CA ILE A 121 -0.06 14.31 -10.27
C ILE A 121 0.85 13.85 -9.12
N VAL A 122 1.88 13.11 -9.43
CA VAL A 122 2.90 12.62 -8.51
C VAL A 122 3.98 13.66 -8.29
#